data_004b3441473fb6db3e61826220846ad6
#
_entry.id   004b3441473fb6db3e61826220846ad6
#
_cell.length_a   1.000
_cell.length_b   1.000
_cell.length_c   1.000
_cell.angle_alpha   90.00
_cell.angle_beta   90.00
_cell.angle_gamma   90.00
#
_symmetry.space_group_name_H-M   'P 1'
#
loop_
_entity.id
_entity.type
_entity.pdbx_description
1 polymer ?
#
loop_
_entity_poly.entity_id
_entity_poly.type
_entity_poly.pdbx_seq_one_letter_code
_entity_poly.pdbx_strand_id
1 'polypeptide(L)'
;IGTNGEMVLGNKTRLACCSTAAGPAFEGAKIECGMRGGAGAVDHVVYKDGKWEYTTIGNKAPAGLCGSGLIDLVAQLYLAGFIDESGHLESGQEKAGVFVLVPPEKSGNDRGVYLTQKDIGEVQLAKAAIAAGIFLLMKRLEITEKDIKRVYLAGAFGNYMNPESAAAIGMFPAELLPRIQPVGNAAGEGARIALLNEEERKEMDRTVKNMDFVELAASPEFQDCFVDGLCFP
;
A
#
# COMPACT_ATOMS: atom_id res chain seq x y z
N ILE A 1 -7.12 -0.62 2.91
CA ILE A 1 -6.18 0.48 2.62
C ILE A 1 -6.83 1.39 1.57
N GLY A 2 -6.89 2.66 1.85
CA GLY A 2 -7.36 3.76 1.01
C GLY A 2 -6.66 5.02 1.50
N THR A 3 -7.36 6.15 1.58
CA THR A 3 -6.85 7.41 2.16
C THR A 3 -6.38 7.19 3.60
N ASN A 4 -7.02 6.27 4.31
CA ASN A 4 -6.56 5.75 5.60
C ASN A 4 -6.20 4.26 5.47
N GLY A 5 -5.36 3.78 6.40
CA GLY A 5 -5.05 2.38 6.61
C GLY A 5 -5.67 1.91 7.92
N GLU A 6 -6.85 1.28 7.85
CA GLU A 6 -7.47 0.64 9.00
C GLU A 6 -6.84 -0.72 9.24
N MET A 7 -6.40 -0.97 10.46
CA MET A 7 -5.72 -2.20 10.83
C MET A 7 -6.32 -2.79 12.10
N VAL A 8 -6.40 -4.11 12.13
CA VAL A 8 -6.80 -4.89 13.30
C VAL A 8 -5.80 -6.02 13.48
N LEU A 9 -5.29 -6.19 14.67
CA LEU A 9 -4.36 -7.25 15.04
C LEU A 9 -4.82 -7.93 16.32
N GLY A 10 -4.68 -9.24 16.39
CA GLY A 10 -4.95 -9.98 17.62
C GLY A 10 -5.44 -11.40 17.39
N ASN A 11 -6.18 -11.90 18.36
CA ASN A 11 -6.73 -13.25 18.37
C ASN A 11 -8.13 -13.24 19.02
N LYS A 12 -8.66 -14.42 19.34
CA LYS A 12 -10.02 -14.55 19.94
C LYS A 12 -10.19 -13.86 21.30
N THR A 13 -9.12 -13.56 22.02
CA THR A 13 -9.17 -13.02 23.38
C THR A 13 -8.67 -11.58 23.49
N ARG A 14 -7.80 -11.14 22.57
CA ARG A 14 -7.25 -9.77 22.54
C ARG A 14 -7.25 -9.26 21.12
N LEU A 15 -7.82 -8.11 20.91
CA LEU A 15 -7.83 -7.38 19.64
C LEU A 15 -7.40 -5.95 19.89
N ALA A 16 -6.52 -5.44 19.03
CA ALA A 16 -6.18 -4.04 18.96
C ALA A 16 -6.40 -3.54 17.54
N CYS A 17 -6.82 -2.28 17.41
CA CYS A 17 -7.02 -1.65 16.11
C CYS A 17 -6.47 -0.23 16.10
N CYS A 18 -6.14 0.25 14.92
CA CYS A 18 -5.77 1.63 14.68
C CYS A 18 -6.18 2.07 13.27
N SER A 19 -6.15 3.37 13.04
CA SER A 19 -6.30 3.98 11.72
C SER A 19 -5.13 4.92 11.47
N THR A 20 -4.41 4.72 10.37
CA THR A 20 -3.30 5.57 9.95
C THR A 20 -3.71 6.47 8.80
N ALA A 21 -3.26 7.72 8.80
CA ALA A 21 -3.46 8.64 7.69
C ALA A 21 -2.43 8.36 6.58
N ALA A 22 -2.66 7.33 5.78
CA ALA A 22 -1.77 6.96 4.66
C ALA A 22 -1.79 8.00 3.53
N GLY A 23 -2.83 8.82 3.45
CA GLY A 23 -3.02 9.77 2.36
C GLY A 23 -3.51 9.11 1.05
N PRO A 24 -3.91 9.88 0.05
CA PRO A 24 -4.58 9.37 -1.14
C PRO A 24 -3.62 8.96 -2.28
N ALA A 25 -2.33 8.74 -2.01
CA ALA A 25 -1.34 8.39 -3.02
C ALA A 25 -1.74 7.12 -3.79
N PHE A 26 -2.13 6.07 -3.08
CA PHE A 26 -2.53 4.79 -3.68
C PHE A 26 -3.89 4.83 -4.40
N GLU A 27 -4.67 5.88 -4.22
CA GLU A 27 -5.88 6.16 -4.99
C GLU A 27 -5.58 6.95 -6.27
N GLY A 28 -4.30 7.25 -6.54
CA GLY A 28 -3.83 8.05 -7.67
C GLY A 28 -3.98 9.55 -7.51
N ALA A 29 -4.44 10.04 -6.36
CA ALA A 29 -4.43 11.45 -6.04
C ALA A 29 -3.04 11.88 -5.54
N LYS A 30 -2.65 13.13 -5.80
CA LYS A 30 -1.32 13.70 -5.54
C LYS A 30 -0.16 13.10 -6.36
N ILE A 31 -0.39 12.12 -7.18
CA ILE A 31 0.56 11.51 -8.11
C ILE A 31 0.35 12.15 -9.49
N GLU A 32 1.42 12.63 -10.13
CA GLU A 32 1.34 13.38 -11.38
C GLU A 32 0.64 12.60 -12.51
N CYS A 33 1.01 11.35 -12.72
CA CYS A 33 0.35 10.44 -13.64
C CYS A 33 -0.60 9.46 -12.93
N GLY A 34 -1.06 9.80 -11.71
CA GLY A 34 -1.95 8.96 -10.94
C GLY A 34 -3.36 8.91 -11.51
N MET A 35 -3.98 7.74 -11.45
CA MET A 35 -5.39 7.55 -11.79
C MET A 35 -6.01 6.42 -10.98
N ARG A 36 -7.32 6.43 -10.87
CA ARG A 36 -8.04 5.29 -10.28
C ARG A 36 -7.93 4.06 -11.16
N GLY A 37 -8.07 2.87 -10.57
CA GLY A 37 -8.10 1.61 -11.31
C GLY A 37 -9.26 1.60 -12.31
N GLY A 38 -8.93 1.82 -13.58
CA GLY A 38 -9.86 1.88 -14.70
C GLY A 38 -9.15 1.59 -16.01
N ALA A 39 -9.89 1.57 -17.12
CA ALA A 39 -9.34 1.25 -18.43
C ALA A 39 -8.12 2.15 -18.77
N GLY A 40 -7.00 1.52 -19.13
CA GLY A 40 -5.75 2.20 -19.45
C GLY A 40 -4.86 2.53 -18.23
N ALA A 41 -5.31 2.26 -17.00
CA ALA A 41 -4.43 2.38 -15.84
C ALA A 41 -3.36 1.27 -15.89
N VAL A 42 -2.09 1.63 -15.76
CA VAL A 42 -1.01 0.67 -15.54
C VAL A 42 -1.21 0.08 -14.15
N ASP A 43 -1.40 -1.22 -14.08
CA ASP A 43 -1.77 -1.96 -12.86
C ASP A 43 -0.65 -2.87 -12.35
N HIS A 44 0.27 -3.31 -13.22
CA HIS A 44 1.48 -4.03 -12.86
C HIS A 44 2.68 -3.54 -13.64
N VAL A 45 3.85 -3.54 -12.97
CA VAL A 45 5.13 -3.17 -13.57
C VAL A 45 6.21 -4.15 -13.11
N VAL A 46 7.03 -4.60 -14.05
CA VAL A 46 8.17 -5.48 -13.78
C VAL A 46 9.39 -4.98 -14.56
N TYR A 47 10.56 -4.96 -13.91
CA TYR A 47 11.85 -4.73 -14.56
C TYR A 47 12.58 -6.07 -14.72
N LYS A 48 12.77 -6.49 -15.95
CA LYS A 48 13.41 -7.78 -16.26
C LYS A 48 14.35 -7.65 -17.45
N ASP A 49 15.55 -8.22 -17.31
CA ASP A 49 16.56 -8.28 -18.39
C ASP A 49 16.86 -6.90 -19.01
N GLY A 50 16.90 -5.85 -18.18
CA GLY A 50 17.15 -4.47 -18.60
C GLY A 50 15.96 -3.80 -19.29
N LYS A 51 14.75 -4.39 -19.23
CA LYS A 51 13.54 -3.87 -19.87
C LYS A 51 12.41 -3.69 -18.86
N TRP A 52 11.62 -2.66 -19.10
CA TRP A 52 10.39 -2.40 -18.38
C TRP A 52 9.21 -3.06 -19.09
N GLU A 53 8.51 -3.91 -18.38
CA GLU A 53 7.27 -4.55 -18.83
C GLU A 53 6.14 -4.06 -17.92
N TYR A 54 4.96 -3.86 -18.49
CA TYR A 54 3.79 -3.43 -17.74
C TYR A 54 2.50 -3.98 -18.35
N THR A 55 1.46 -4.09 -17.53
CA THR A 55 0.10 -4.37 -17.96
C THR A 55 -0.79 -3.17 -17.72
N THR A 56 -1.94 -3.14 -18.40
CA THR A 56 -2.95 -2.10 -18.21
C THR A 56 -4.33 -2.73 -18.07
N ILE A 57 -5.14 -2.16 -17.22
CA ILE A 57 -6.53 -2.58 -17.04
C ILE A 57 -7.27 -2.50 -18.37
N GLY A 58 -7.87 -3.61 -18.78
CA GLY A 58 -8.63 -3.74 -20.03
C GLY A 58 -7.77 -3.76 -21.29
N ASN A 59 -6.45 -3.96 -21.19
CA ASN A 59 -5.51 -3.97 -22.32
C ASN A 59 -5.63 -2.73 -23.21
N LYS A 60 -5.87 -1.56 -22.60
CA LYS A 60 -5.95 -0.27 -23.31
C LYS A 60 -4.59 0.43 -23.30
N ALA A 61 -4.43 1.42 -24.17
CA ALA A 61 -3.24 2.25 -24.18
C ALA A 61 -3.00 2.87 -22.78
N PRO A 62 -1.76 2.86 -22.24
CA PRO A 62 -1.46 3.32 -20.89
C PRO A 62 -1.73 4.82 -20.76
N ALA A 63 -2.49 5.21 -19.74
CA ALA A 63 -2.92 6.58 -19.51
C ALA A 63 -2.48 7.15 -18.16
N GLY A 64 -2.04 6.29 -17.23
CA GLY A 64 -1.58 6.69 -15.90
C GLY A 64 -1.29 5.47 -15.04
N LEU A 65 -0.93 5.69 -13.77
CA LEU A 65 -0.62 4.66 -12.77
C LEU A 65 -1.79 4.53 -11.80
N CYS A 66 -2.35 3.34 -11.61
CA CYS A 66 -3.18 3.09 -10.44
C CYS A 66 -2.32 2.65 -9.24
N GLY A 67 -2.93 2.52 -8.06
CA GLY A 67 -2.19 2.25 -6.83
C GLY A 67 -1.31 1.01 -6.88
N SER A 68 -1.75 -0.10 -7.50
CA SER A 68 -0.94 -1.32 -7.64
C SER A 68 0.26 -1.10 -8.57
N GLY A 69 0.03 -0.49 -9.74
CA GLY A 69 1.11 -0.16 -10.68
C GLY A 69 2.11 0.86 -10.11
N LEU A 70 1.64 1.80 -9.27
CA LEU A 70 2.51 2.75 -8.57
C LEU A 70 3.43 2.03 -7.57
N ILE A 71 2.91 1.13 -6.77
CA ILE A 71 3.71 0.34 -5.81
C ILE A 71 4.71 -0.54 -6.57
N ASP A 72 4.27 -1.24 -7.61
CA ASP A 72 5.16 -2.06 -8.43
C ASP A 72 6.29 -1.22 -9.03
N LEU A 73 5.96 -0.07 -9.64
CA LEU A 73 6.97 0.78 -10.27
C LEU A 73 8.00 1.29 -9.26
N VAL A 74 7.57 1.78 -8.08
CA VAL A 74 8.51 2.25 -7.04
C VAL A 74 9.36 1.10 -6.51
N ALA A 75 8.77 -0.07 -6.26
CA ALA A 75 9.49 -1.26 -5.81
C ALA A 75 10.54 -1.72 -6.84
N GLN A 76 10.17 -1.77 -8.12
CA GLN A 76 11.09 -2.17 -9.18
C GLN A 76 12.21 -1.15 -9.40
N LEU A 77 11.92 0.15 -9.29
CA LEU A 77 12.95 1.20 -9.35
C LEU A 77 13.93 1.07 -8.19
N TYR A 78 13.44 0.80 -6.97
CA TYR A 78 14.29 0.60 -5.80
C TYR A 78 15.16 -0.67 -5.95
N LEU A 79 14.55 -1.82 -6.27
CA LEU A 79 15.26 -3.09 -6.43
C LEU A 79 16.28 -3.08 -7.56
N ALA A 80 16.06 -2.27 -8.59
CA ALA A 80 16.97 -2.12 -9.74
C ALA A 80 18.03 -1.01 -9.52
N GLY A 81 18.02 -0.32 -8.37
CA GLY A 81 18.99 0.71 -8.03
C GLY A 81 18.79 2.05 -8.71
N PHE A 82 17.60 2.34 -9.25
CA PHE A 82 17.24 3.66 -9.77
C PHE A 82 16.79 4.62 -8.67
N ILE A 83 16.35 4.09 -7.54
CA ILE A 83 16.01 4.84 -6.32
C ILE A 83 16.87 4.29 -5.19
N ASP A 84 17.48 5.16 -4.40
CA ASP A 84 18.24 4.79 -3.21
C ASP A 84 17.33 4.60 -1.97
N GLU A 85 17.93 4.19 -0.84
CA GLU A 85 17.23 4.00 0.44
C GLU A 85 16.52 5.27 0.94
N SER A 86 17.03 6.46 0.62
CA SER A 86 16.42 7.74 0.96
C SER A 86 15.20 8.10 0.07
N GLY A 87 14.99 7.35 -1.00
CA GLY A 87 13.98 7.62 -2.01
C GLY A 87 14.44 8.59 -3.09
N HIS A 88 15.74 8.90 -3.15
CA HIS A 88 16.27 9.77 -4.20
C HIS A 88 16.32 9.02 -5.53
N LEU A 89 15.71 9.61 -6.56
CA LEU A 89 15.73 9.09 -7.92
C LEU A 89 17.01 9.51 -8.61
N GLU A 90 17.89 8.56 -8.88
CA GLU A 90 19.15 8.83 -9.58
C GLU A 90 18.90 9.37 -11.00
N SER A 91 19.70 10.36 -11.37
CA SER A 91 19.60 11.03 -12.67
C SER A 91 20.19 10.15 -13.78
N GLY A 92 19.34 9.30 -14.35
CA GLY A 92 19.68 8.45 -15.50
C GLY A 92 18.81 8.71 -16.74
N GLN A 93 17.87 9.64 -16.67
CA GLN A 93 16.93 9.98 -17.74
C GLN A 93 17.02 11.45 -18.14
N GLU A 94 16.42 11.82 -19.27
CA GLU A 94 16.51 13.14 -19.91
C GLU A 94 16.15 14.34 -19.01
N LYS A 95 15.42 14.10 -17.91
CA LYS A 95 15.02 15.12 -16.95
C LYS A 95 15.30 14.65 -15.51
N ALA A 96 16.09 15.42 -14.80
CA ALA A 96 16.42 15.15 -13.39
C ALA A 96 15.14 15.02 -12.55
N GLY A 97 15.07 13.97 -11.71
CA GLY A 97 13.94 13.71 -10.81
C GLY A 97 12.66 13.23 -11.50
N VAL A 98 12.74 12.74 -12.73
CA VAL A 98 11.61 12.15 -13.46
C VAL A 98 12.04 10.83 -14.10
N PHE A 99 11.28 9.78 -13.86
CA PHE A 99 11.41 8.49 -14.53
C PHE A 99 10.25 8.30 -15.52
N VAL A 100 10.54 8.09 -16.80
CA VAL A 100 9.53 7.86 -17.86
C VAL A 100 9.38 6.35 -18.08
N LEU A 101 8.22 5.80 -17.69
CA LEU A 101 7.87 4.40 -17.94
C LEU A 101 7.35 4.21 -19.38
N VAL A 102 6.46 5.11 -19.80
CA VAL A 102 5.87 5.08 -21.14
C VAL A 102 6.02 6.45 -21.79
N PRO A 103 6.71 6.57 -22.91
CA PRO A 103 6.86 7.84 -23.58
C PRO A 103 5.54 8.32 -24.22
N PRO A 104 5.37 9.64 -24.45
CA PRO A 104 4.12 10.23 -24.94
C PRO A 104 3.52 9.56 -26.17
N GLU A 105 4.34 9.23 -27.15
CA GLU A 105 3.93 8.63 -28.42
C GLU A 105 3.39 7.19 -28.30
N LYS A 106 3.60 6.54 -27.13
CA LYS A 106 3.08 5.20 -26.83
C LYS A 106 1.97 5.22 -25.79
N SER A 107 1.61 6.39 -25.26
CA SER A 107 0.59 6.56 -24.24
C SER A 107 -0.79 6.83 -24.84
N GLY A 108 -1.83 6.60 -24.05
CA GLY A 108 -3.22 6.92 -24.42
C GLY A 108 -3.64 8.35 -24.11
N ASN A 109 -2.72 9.20 -23.60
CA ASN A 109 -3.04 10.55 -23.13
C ASN A 109 -2.10 11.65 -23.66
N ASP A 110 -1.22 11.33 -24.62
CA ASP A 110 -0.23 12.22 -25.25
C ASP A 110 0.77 12.89 -24.26
N ARG A 111 0.77 12.50 -22.97
CA ARG A 111 1.70 12.99 -21.94
C ARG A 111 2.73 11.98 -21.52
N GLY A 112 2.50 10.70 -21.86
CA GLY A 112 3.26 9.59 -21.34
C GLY A 112 2.80 9.17 -19.92
N VAL A 113 3.45 8.13 -19.40
CA VAL A 113 3.30 7.69 -18.01
C VAL A 113 4.67 7.76 -17.36
N TYR A 114 4.79 8.57 -16.33
CA TYR A 114 6.06 8.85 -15.64
C TYR A 114 5.85 8.98 -14.15
N LEU A 115 6.94 8.90 -13.41
CA LEU A 115 7.01 9.07 -11.97
C LEU A 115 7.98 10.21 -11.64
N THR A 116 7.61 11.09 -10.72
CA THR A 116 8.45 12.19 -10.26
C THR A 116 9.06 11.91 -8.89
N GLN A 117 10.13 12.63 -8.53
CA GLN A 117 10.69 12.59 -7.19
C GLN A 117 9.65 12.91 -6.12
N LYS A 118 8.72 13.82 -6.41
CA LYS A 118 7.62 14.17 -5.50
C LYS A 118 6.66 12.99 -5.30
N ASP A 119 6.34 12.24 -6.36
CA ASP A 119 5.47 11.07 -6.29
C ASP A 119 6.08 9.98 -5.41
N ILE A 120 7.40 9.78 -5.49
CA ILE A 120 8.14 8.85 -4.61
C ILE A 120 7.95 9.27 -3.16
N GLY A 121 8.09 10.57 -2.84
CA GLY A 121 7.84 11.09 -1.50
C GLY A 121 6.42 10.82 -1.00
N GLU A 122 5.40 10.93 -1.84
CA GLU A 122 4.02 10.59 -1.46
C GLU A 122 3.86 9.09 -1.16
N VAL A 123 4.57 8.22 -1.89
CA VAL A 123 4.61 6.77 -1.59
C VAL A 123 5.33 6.50 -0.29
N GLN A 124 6.46 7.18 -0.02
CA GLN A 124 7.20 7.05 1.25
C GLN A 124 6.32 7.43 2.45
N LEU A 125 5.59 8.54 2.38
CA LEU A 125 4.67 8.96 3.43
C LEU A 125 3.57 7.90 3.67
N ALA A 126 2.97 7.40 2.61
CA ALA A 126 1.88 6.42 2.70
C ALA A 126 2.35 5.08 3.29
N LYS A 127 3.49 4.54 2.81
CA LYS A 127 4.02 3.27 3.30
C LYS A 127 4.51 3.37 4.75
N ALA A 128 5.15 4.49 5.12
CA ALA A 128 5.63 4.73 6.47
C ALA A 128 4.48 4.76 7.50
N ALA A 129 3.36 5.42 7.16
CA ALA A 129 2.18 5.44 8.02
C ALA A 129 1.63 4.03 8.28
N ILE A 130 1.59 3.18 7.26
CA ILE A 130 1.12 1.80 7.37
C ILE A 130 2.10 0.97 8.22
N ALA A 131 3.40 1.04 7.92
CA ALA A 131 4.43 0.30 8.64
C ALA A 131 4.46 0.67 10.14
N ALA A 132 4.39 1.97 10.48
CA ALA A 132 4.33 2.45 11.85
C ALA A 132 3.08 1.94 12.58
N GLY A 133 1.92 1.93 11.92
CA GLY A 133 0.69 1.39 12.50
C GLY A 133 0.80 -0.11 12.81
N ILE A 134 1.35 -0.91 11.90
CA ILE A 134 1.60 -2.34 12.11
C ILE A 134 2.52 -2.55 13.30
N PHE A 135 3.65 -1.83 13.36
CA PHE A 135 4.62 -1.92 14.45
C PHE A 135 3.97 -1.61 15.80
N LEU A 136 3.20 -0.53 15.91
CA LEU A 136 2.55 -0.15 17.17
C LEU A 136 1.48 -1.14 17.61
N LEU A 137 0.73 -1.74 16.69
CA LEU A 137 -0.20 -2.82 17.04
C LEU A 137 0.54 -4.06 17.58
N MET A 138 1.65 -4.45 16.96
CA MET A 138 2.48 -5.56 17.46
C MET A 138 3.03 -5.24 18.86
N LYS A 139 3.55 -4.04 19.05
CA LYS A 139 4.04 -3.56 20.35
C LYS A 139 2.93 -3.54 21.41
N ARG A 140 1.74 -3.03 21.06
CA ARG A 140 0.57 -3.00 21.94
C ARG A 140 0.15 -4.38 22.44
N LEU A 141 0.28 -5.39 21.60
CA LEU A 141 -0.05 -6.78 21.93
C LEU A 141 1.13 -7.57 22.49
N GLU A 142 2.33 -6.97 22.55
CA GLU A 142 3.58 -7.61 22.99
C GLU A 142 3.93 -8.86 22.17
N ILE A 143 3.80 -8.75 20.85
CA ILE A 143 4.09 -9.82 19.88
C ILE A 143 5.09 -9.37 18.82
N THR A 144 5.61 -10.33 18.08
CA THR A 144 6.49 -10.13 16.92
C THR A 144 5.85 -10.69 15.66
N GLU A 145 6.50 -10.45 14.50
CA GLU A 145 6.08 -11.01 13.21
C GLU A 145 5.94 -12.55 13.23
N LYS A 146 6.75 -13.22 14.06
CA LYS A 146 6.73 -14.68 14.20
C LYS A 146 5.43 -15.22 14.80
N ASP A 147 4.76 -14.41 15.60
CA ASP A 147 3.51 -14.77 16.29
C ASP A 147 2.30 -14.63 15.37
N ILE A 148 2.41 -13.80 14.31
CA ILE A 148 1.35 -13.56 13.34
C ILE A 148 1.22 -14.79 12.43
N LYS A 149 0.06 -15.42 12.43
CA LYS A 149 -0.20 -16.65 11.65
C LYS A 149 -0.82 -16.35 10.27
N ARG A 150 -1.57 -15.28 10.15
CA ARG A 150 -2.26 -14.87 8.92
C ARG A 150 -2.34 -13.35 8.83
N VAL A 151 -2.24 -12.84 7.61
CA VAL A 151 -2.44 -11.43 7.29
C VAL A 151 -3.53 -11.35 6.23
N TYR A 152 -4.62 -10.68 6.52
CA TYR A 152 -5.71 -10.48 5.58
C TYR A 152 -5.63 -9.09 4.97
N LEU A 153 -5.46 -9.01 3.65
CA LEU A 153 -5.54 -7.76 2.90
C LEU A 153 -6.97 -7.58 2.41
N ALA A 154 -7.69 -6.65 3.04
CA ALA A 154 -9.07 -6.33 2.69
C ALA A 154 -9.16 -5.08 1.81
N GLY A 155 -10.26 -4.99 1.06
CA GLY A 155 -10.57 -3.89 0.15
C GLY A 155 -10.07 -4.12 -1.28
N ALA A 156 -10.57 -3.32 -2.21
CA ALA A 156 -10.25 -3.46 -3.63
C ALA A 156 -8.73 -3.31 -3.88
N PHE A 157 -8.10 -2.31 -3.27
CA PHE A 157 -6.67 -2.08 -3.42
C PHE A 157 -5.84 -3.29 -2.95
N GLY A 158 -6.10 -3.82 -1.74
CA GLY A 158 -5.38 -4.98 -1.20
C GLY A 158 -5.53 -6.25 -2.02
N ASN A 159 -6.58 -6.34 -2.85
CA ASN A 159 -6.81 -7.50 -3.72
C ASN A 159 -5.98 -7.46 -5.01
N TYR A 160 -5.55 -6.28 -5.45
CA TYR A 160 -4.77 -6.08 -6.68
C TYR A 160 -3.31 -5.72 -6.43
N MET A 161 -2.97 -5.30 -5.22
CA MET A 161 -1.60 -4.97 -4.83
C MET A 161 -0.73 -6.22 -4.84
N ASN A 162 0.47 -6.11 -5.41
CA ASN A 162 1.50 -7.15 -5.32
C ASN A 162 2.14 -7.12 -3.93
N PRO A 163 2.00 -8.18 -3.10
CA PRO A 163 2.57 -8.22 -1.77
C PRO A 163 4.10 -8.15 -1.75
N GLU A 164 4.78 -8.74 -2.72
CA GLU A 164 6.24 -8.70 -2.82
C GLU A 164 6.73 -7.25 -3.04
N SER A 165 6.08 -6.53 -3.94
CA SER A 165 6.39 -5.11 -4.20
C SER A 165 6.13 -4.24 -2.96
N ALA A 166 5.02 -4.47 -2.26
CA ALA A 166 4.69 -3.74 -1.05
C ALA A 166 5.69 -4.01 0.10
N ALA A 167 6.14 -5.26 0.25
CA ALA A 167 7.19 -5.60 1.22
C ALA A 167 8.55 -5.02 0.81
N ALA A 168 8.90 -5.05 -0.48
CA ALA A 168 10.17 -4.51 -0.98
C ALA A 168 10.32 -3.01 -0.69
N ILE A 169 9.22 -2.24 -0.70
CA ILE A 169 9.25 -0.84 -0.30
C ILE A 169 9.11 -0.63 1.22
N GLY A 170 8.98 -1.70 2.03
CA GLY A 170 8.87 -1.62 3.48
C GLY A 170 7.50 -1.18 3.98
N MET A 171 6.41 -1.45 3.23
CA MET A 171 5.04 -1.17 3.69
C MET A 171 4.63 -2.10 4.83
N PHE A 172 5.16 -3.33 4.83
CA PHE A 172 5.02 -4.31 5.92
C PHE A 172 6.23 -5.27 5.93
N PRO A 173 6.50 -5.95 7.06
CA PRO A 173 7.62 -6.87 7.19
C PRO A 173 7.59 -7.99 6.15
N ALA A 174 8.72 -8.23 5.48
CA ALA A 174 8.84 -9.27 4.44
C ALA A 174 8.58 -10.70 4.99
N GLU A 175 8.82 -10.92 6.27
CA GLU A 175 8.54 -12.17 6.98
C GLU A 175 7.06 -12.56 6.97
N LEU A 176 6.17 -11.58 6.74
CA LEU A 176 4.73 -11.81 6.67
C LEU A 176 4.26 -12.28 5.29
N LEU A 177 5.06 -12.12 4.23
CA LEU A 177 4.69 -12.47 2.85
C LEU A 177 4.03 -13.85 2.71
N PRO A 178 4.58 -14.96 3.26
CA PRO A 178 3.97 -16.29 3.10
C PRO A 178 2.60 -16.44 3.78
N ARG A 179 2.18 -15.45 4.57
CA ARG A 179 0.96 -15.49 5.40
C ARG A 179 -0.11 -14.54 4.89
N ILE A 180 0.18 -13.79 3.82
CA ILE A 180 -0.73 -12.80 3.24
C ILE A 180 -1.80 -13.49 2.41
N GLN A 181 -3.05 -13.10 2.64
CA GLN A 181 -4.23 -13.59 1.93
C GLN A 181 -5.14 -12.41 1.57
N PRO A 182 -5.32 -12.13 0.27
CA PRO A 182 -6.35 -11.18 -0.16
C PRO A 182 -7.75 -11.72 0.16
N VAL A 183 -8.61 -10.88 0.72
CA VAL A 183 -9.98 -11.27 1.12
C VAL A 183 -11.07 -10.40 0.47
N GLY A 184 -10.71 -9.58 -0.50
CA GLY A 184 -11.64 -8.75 -1.24
C GLY A 184 -12.36 -7.71 -0.38
N ASN A 185 -13.63 -7.43 -0.67
CA ASN A 185 -14.42 -6.42 0.04
C ASN A 185 -14.97 -6.96 1.37
N ALA A 186 -14.10 -7.18 2.35
CA ALA A 186 -14.48 -7.68 3.67
C ALA A 186 -15.47 -6.75 4.40
N ALA A 187 -15.35 -5.43 4.25
CA ALA A 187 -16.26 -4.47 4.86
C ALA A 187 -17.70 -4.62 4.31
N GLY A 188 -17.84 -4.73 2.99
CA GLY A 188 -19.14 -4.96 2.35
C GLY A 188 -19.74 -6.30 2.73
N GLU A 189 -18.94 -7.35 2.80
CA GLU A 189 -19.41 -8.68 3.22
C GLU A 189 -19.83 -8.68 4.70
N GLY A 190 -19.05 -8.05 5.57
CA GLY A 190 -19.42 -7.88 6.98
C GLY A 190 -20.72 -7.10 7.15
N ALA A 191 -20.92 -6.02 6.40
CA ALA A 191 -22.16 -5.26 6.42
C ALA A 191 -23.36 -6.12 5.94
N ARG A 192 -23.17 -6.96 4.91
CA ARG A 192 -24.20 -7.89 4.42
C ARG A 192 -24.57 -8.92 5.48
N ILE A 193 -23.58 -9.50 6.15
CA ILE A 193 -23.80 -10.46 7.24
C ILE A 193 -24.56 -9.79 8.39
N ALA A 194 -24.14 -8.61 8.83
CA ALA A 194 -24.79 -7.87 9.90
C ALA A 194 -26.25 -7.48 9.59
N LEU A 195 -26.54 -7.22 8.30
CA LEU A 195 -27.91 -6.91 7.86
C LEU A 195 -28.83 -8.15 7.89
N LEU A 196 -28.31 -9.31 7.49
CA LEU A 196 -29.08 -10.52 7.28
C LEU A 196 -29.15 -11.45 8.50
N ASN A 197 -28.24 -11.29 9.46
CA ASN A 197 -28.12 -12.17 10.62
C ASN A 197 -27.98 -11.38 11.92
N GLU A 198 -29.03 -11.42 12.74
CA GLU A 198 -29.07 -10.67 14.01
C GLU A 198 -28.07 -11.20 15.04
N GLU A 199 -27.81 -12.50 15.08
CA GLU A 199 -26.86 -13.09 16.04
C GLU A 199 -25.42 -12.69 15.66
N GLU A 200 -25.07 -12.74 14.38
CA GLU A 200 -23.76 -12.27 13.91
C GLU A 200 -23.57 -10.77 14.17
N ARG A 201 -24.60 -9.96 14.01
CA ARG A 201 -24.57 -8.53 14.36
C ARG A 201 -24.29 -8.31 15.84
N LYS A 202 -24.93 -9.07 16.72
CA LYS A 202 -24.67 -9.01 18.18
C LYS A 202 -23.23 -9.44 18.51
N GLU A 203 -22.69 -10.43 17.80
CA GLU A 203 -21.29 -10.85 17.98
C GLU A 203 -20.29 -9.79 17.48
N MET A 204 -20.60 -9.11 16.36
CA MET A 204 -19.82 -7.96 15.89
C MET A 204 -19.81 -6.83 16.93
N ASP A 205 -20.96 -6.51 17.54
CA ASP A 205 -21.06 -5.50 18.60
C ASP A 205 -20.22 -5.87 19.84
N ARG A 206 -20.19 -7.14 20.22
CA ARG A 206 -19.34 -7.65 21.31
C ARG A 206 -17.86 -7.52 20.94
N THR A 207 -17.50 -7.90 19.73
CA THR A 207 -16.11 -7.81 19.23
C THR A 207 -15.60 -6.39 19.26
N VAL A 208 -16.38 -5.43 18.74
CA VAL A 208 -16.02 -4.00 18.74
C VAL A 208 -15.85 -3.44 20.18
N LYS A 209 -16.74 -3.81 21.10
CA LYS A 209 -16.65 -3.36 22.51
C LYS A 209 -15.41 -3.88 23.25
N ASN A 210 -14.87 -5.01 22.82
CA ASN A 210 -13.69 -5.65 23.41
C ASN A 210 -12.40 -5.33 22.65
N MET A 211 -12.47 -4.51 21.60
CA MET A 211 -11.33 -4.12 20.80
C MET A 211 -10.65 -2.89 21.39
N ASP A 212 -9.34 -2.97 21.58
CA ASP A 212 -8.52 -1.88 22.09
C ASP A 212 -8.15 -0.93 20.94
N PHE A 213 -8.64 0.30 20.98
CA PHE A 213 -8.31 1.31 19.98
C PHE A 213 -7.01 2.01 20.36
N VAL A 214 -6.02 1.95 19.48
CA VAL A 214 -4.71 2.60 19.64
C VAL A 214 -4.73 3.94 18.91
N GLU A 215 -4.73 5.03 19.72
CA GLU A 215 -4.65 6.40 19.20
C GLU A 215 -3.21 6.71 18.76
N LEU A 216 -3.00 6.80 17.45
CA LEU A 216 -1.67 6.99 16.88
C LEU A 216 -1.18 8.44 16.93
N ALA A 217 -2.07 9.40 16.70
CA ALA A 217 -1.70 10.81 16.57
C ALA A 217 -1.07 11.39 17.85
N ALA A 218 -1.44 10.86 19.01
CA ALA A 218 -0.92 11.26 20.31
C ALA A 218 0.32 10.48 20.77
N SER A 219 0.77 9.49 20.00
CA SER A 219 1.91 8.63 20.36
C SER A 219 3.22 9.21 19.83
N PRO A 220 4.18 9.61 20.71
CA PRO A 220 5.53 9.97 20.28
C PRO A 220 6.20 8.84 19.52
N GLU A 221 5.99 7.59 19.92
CA GLU A 221 6.54 6.40 19.28
C GLU A 221 6.04 6.24 17.84
N PHE A 222 4.82 6.68 17.53
CA PHE A 222 4.34 6.69 16.15
C PHE A 222 5.17 7.62 15.28
N GLN A 223 5.51 8.79 15.79
CA GLN A 223 6.34 9.76 15.06
C GLN A 223 7.72 9.20 14.75
N ASP A 224 8.37 8.56 15.74
CA ASP A 224 9.68 7.94 15.54
C ASP A 224 9.61 6.82 14.49
N CYS A 225 8.68 5.88 14.63
CA CYS A 225 8.49 4.79 13.67
C CYS A 225 8.10 5.27 12.28
N PHE A 226 7.32 6.36 12.20
CA PHE A 226 6.94 6.96 10.93
C PHE A 226 8.15 7.56 10.22
N VAL A 227 9.01 8.29 10.95
CA VAL A 227 10.24 8.87 10.38
C VAL A 227 11.20 7.79 9.93
N ASP A 228 11.43 6.76 10.75
CA ASP A 228 12.26 5.60 10.39
C ASP A 228 11.70 4.87 9.18
N GLY A 229 10.37 4.78 9.11
CA GLY A 229 9.65 4.15 8.01
C GLY A 229 9.66 4.94 6.69
N LEU A 230 10.19 6.15 6.60
CA LEU A 230 10.27 6.91 5.34
C LEU A 230 11.32 6.32 4.39
N CYS A 231 12.44 5.82 4.90
CA CYS A 231 13.44 5.16 4.08
C CYS A 231 12.94 3.82 3.52
N PHE A 232 13.43 3.46 2.35
CA PHE A 232 13.27 2.10 1.82
C PHE A 232 14.22 1.16 2.59
N PRO A 233 13.87 -0.15 2.74
CA PRO A 233 14.67 -1.12 3.49
C PRO A 233 16.07 -1.35 2.96
#